data_df8010cfcdb5256c995ad5ad0217f9e3
#
_entry.id   df8010cfcdb5256c995ad5ad0217f9e3
#
_cell.length_a   1.000
_cell.length_b   1.000
_cell.length_c   1.000
_cell.angle_alpha   90.00
_cell.angle_beta   90.00
_cell.angle_gamma   90.00
#
_symmetry.space_group_name_H-M   'P 1'
#
loop_
_entity.id
_entity.type
_entity.pdbx_description
1 polymer ?
#
loop_
_entity_poly.entity_id
_entity_poly.type
_entity_poly.pdbx_seq_one_letter_code
_entity_poly.pdbx_strand_id
1 'polypeptide(L)'
;GSEMCIRGSTTTVTALREAMRPLGRFVGRPRATAALERVRVGADSPQETRLRLALVEAGLGEPTLQHVFDPGRRDAPEADLWFEDCRLVLQYDGEVHRSAEQHARDARRDQYYAERGQMTLHVTGRDVGEGYARVIEAVLRRRAQVSNGWDA
;
A
#
# COMPACT_ATOMS: atom_id res chain seq x y z
N GLY A 1 -11.38 -1.86 -16.99
CA GLY A 1 -11.70 -0.69 -16.19
C GLY A 1 -11.41 -0.99 -14.73
N SER A 2 -10.54 -0.19 -14.10
CA SER A 2 -10.16 -0.39 -12.71
C SER A 2 -11.27 0.13 -11.81
N GLU A 3 -11.96 -0.75 -11.13
CA GLU A 3 -13.01 -0.42 -10.16
C GLU A 3 -12.39 -0.25 -8.78
N MET A 4 -12.77 0.83 -8.11
CA MET A 4 -12.36 1.11 -6.73
C MET A 4 -13.54 0.77 -5.80
N CYS A 5 -13.34 -0.17 -4.89
CA CYS A 5 -14.34 -0.51 -3.88
C CYS A 5 -14.21 0.47 -2.71
N ILE A 6 -15.24 1.27 -2.46
CA ILE A 6 -15.36 2.10 -1.27
C ILE A 6 -16.48 1.50 -0.43
N ARG A 7 -16.15 0.67 0.58
CA ARG A 7 -17.09 0.07 1.54
C ARG A 7 -18.42 -0.38 0.91
N GLY A 8 -18.34 -1.30 -0.06
CA GLY A 8 -19.52 -1.88 -0.70
C GLY A 8 -20.11 -1.06 -1.86
N SER A 9 -19.51 0.06 -2.23
CA SER A 9 -19.86 0.82 -3.43
C SER A 9 -18.70 0.76 -4.41
N THR A 10 -18.95 0.18 -5.58
CA THR A 10 -17.96 0.15 -6.66
C THR A 10 -18.06 1.44 -7.46
N THR A 11 -17.03 2.28 -7.43
CA THR A 11 -16.94 3.46 -8.29
C THR A 11 -15.57 3.52 -8.95
N THR A 12 -15.45 4.23 -10.06
CA THR A 12 -14.20 4.39 -10.78
C THR A 12 -13.68 5.82 -10.65
N VAL A 13 -12.37 6.02 -10.77
CA VAL A 13 -11.78 7.37 -10.85
C VAL A 13 -12.40 8.17 -11.99
N THR A 14 -12.71 7.49 -13.11
CA THR A 14 -13.40 8.07 -14.25
C THR A 14 -14.81 8.54 -13.86
N ALA A 15 -15.60 7.70 -13.19
CA ALA A 15 -16.94 8.08 -12.72
C ALA A 15 -16.90 9.28 -11.76
N LEU A 16 -15.90 9.33 -10.86
CA LEU A 16 -15.70 10.49 -9.98
C LEU A 16 -15.37 11.76 -10.76
N ARG A 17 -14.50 11.66 -11.77
CA ARG A 17 -14.18 12.80 -12.65
C ARG A 17 -15.39 13.29 -13.44
N GLU A 18 -16.19 12.35 -13.96
CA GLU A 18 -17.42 12.68 -14.66
C GLU A 18 -18.45 13.33 -13.77
N ALA A 19 -18.64 12.84 -12.53
CA ALA A 19 -19.50 13.45 -11.53
C ALA A 19 -19.09 14.88 -11.17
N MET A 20 -17.80 15.21 -11.26
CA MET A 20 -17.30 16.56 -11.01
C MET A 20 -17.50 17.54 -12.19
N ARG A 21 -17.73 17.03 -13.41
CA ARG A 21 -17.89 17.87 -14.62
C ARG A 21 -19.07 18.85 -14.52
N PRO A 22 -20.30 18.41 -14.18
CA PRO A 22 -21.45 19.29 -14.15
C PRO A 22 -21.43 20.31 -13.01
N LEU A 23 -20.60 20.11 -11.98
CA LEU A 23 -20.53 21.00 -10.83
C LEU A 23 -19.85 22.36 -11.13
N GLY A 24 -19.30 22.54 -12.33
CA GLY A 24 -18.70 23.80 -12.73
C GLY A 24 -17.56 24.24 -11.79
N ARG A 25 -17.53 25.54 -11.47
CA ARG A 25 -16.60 26.12 -10.50
C ARG A 25 -17.21 26.04 -9.10
N PHE A 26 -16.55 25.32 -8.19
CA PHE A 26 -16.93 25.25 -6.77
C PHE A 26 -15.70 25.44 -5.86
N VAL A 27 -15.94 25.89 -4.63
CA VAL A 27 -14.89 26.03 -3.62
C VAL A 27 -14.29 24.67 -3.34
N GLY A 28 -12.96 24.54 -3.50
CA GLY A 28 -12.25 23.26 -3.30
C GLY A 28 -12.06 22.40 -4.56
N ARG A 29 -12.57 22.81 -5.73
CA ARG A 29 -12.36 22.09 -7.00
C ARG A 29 -10.89 21.77 -7.29
N PRO A 30 -9.93 22.70 -7.14
CA PRO A 30 -8.52 22.38 -7.35
C PRO A 30 -8.01 21.26 -6.42
N ARG A 31 -8.42 21.30 -5.13
CA ARG A 31 -8.08 20.26 -4.16
C ARG A 31 -8.69 18.92 -4.52
N ALA A 32 -9.96 18.90 -4.94
CA ALA A 32 -10.64 17.68 -5.36
C ALA A 32 -9.98 17.08 -6.61
N THR A 33 -9.60 17.91 -7.59
CA THR A 33 -8.89 17.47 -8.79
C THR A 33 -7.53 16.86 -8.42
N ALA A 34 -6.73 17.57 -7.61
CA ALA A 34 -5.45 17.07 -7.14
C ALA A 34 -5.58 15.77 -6.32
N ALA A 35 -6.64 15.64 -5.51
CA ALA A 35 -6.94 14.40 -4.81
C ALA A 35 -7.22 13.25 -5.76
N LEU A 36 -8.04 13.47 -6.81
CA LEU A 36 -8.35 12.44 -7.82
C LEU A 36 -7.11 11.99 -8.63
N GLU A 37 -6.14 12.87 -8.83
CA GLU A 37 -4.87 12.51 -9.48
C GLU A 37 -4.02 11.59 -8.61
N ARG A 38 -4.17 11.69 -7.29
CA ARG A 38 -3.46 10.87 -6.29
C ARG A 38 -4.17 9.56 -5.95
N VAL A 39 -5.44 9.40 -6.34
CA VAL A 39 -6.18 8.15 -6.11
C VAL A 39 -5.59 7.03 -6.93
N ARG A 40 -5.36 5.90 -6.30
CA ARG A 40 -5.02 4.63 -6.95
C ARG A 40 -6.04 3.59 -6.52
N VAL A 41 -6.39 2.72 -7.46
CA VAL A 41 -7.20 1.55 -7.18
C VAL A 41 -6.33 0.52 -6.45
N GLY A 42 -6.88 -0.13 -5.44
CA GLY A 42 -6.17 -1.16 -4.68
C GLY A 42 -5.68 -0.74 -3.28
N ALA A 43 -5.90 0.50 -2.85
CA ALA A 43 -5.68 0.84 -1.44
C ALA A 43 -6.98 0.57 -0.67
N ASP A 44 -7.00 -0.48 0.14
CA ASP A 44 -8.20 -0.94 0.86
C ASP A 44 -8.51 -0.09 2.10
N SER A 45 -7.55 0.71 2.54
CA SER A 45 -7.72 1.60 3.69
C SER A 45 -7.18 3.02 3.45
N PRO A 46 -7.71 4.02 4.19
CA PRO A 46 -7.14 5.37 4.20
C PRO A 46 -5.68 5.40 4.66
N GLN A 47 -5.27 4.47 5.52
CA GLN A 47 -3.92 4.38 6.06
C GLN A 47 -2.93 3.90 5.02
N GLU A 48 -3.29 2.88 4.23
CA GLU A 48 -2.49 2.43 3.08
C GLU A 48 -2.30 3.55 2.06
N THR A 49 -3.37 4.33 1.78
CA THR A 49 -3.27 5.50 0.91
C THR A 49 -2.29 6.54 1.47
N ARG A 50 -2.33 6.84 2.78
CA ARG A 50 -1.41 7.78 3.42
C ARG A 50 0.04 7.28 3.38
N LEU A 51 0.26 6.01 3.69
CA LEU A 51 1.56 5.37 3.60
C LEU A 51 2.11 5.49 2.17
N ARG A 52 1.36 5.06 1.18
CA ARG A 52 1.74 5.17 -0.23
C ARG A 52 2.14 6.59 -0.62
N LEU A 53 1.32 7.58 -0.28
CA LEU A 53 1.61 8.98 -0.60
C LEU A 53 2.89 9.48 0.07
N ALA A 54 3.11 9.13 1.34
CA ALA A 54 4.34 9.49 2.05
C ALA A 54 5.58 8.91 1.37
N LEU A 55 5.52 7.64 0.93
CA LEU A 55 6.63 6.98 0.22
C LEU A 55 6.90 7.63 -1.14
N VAL A 56 5.86 7.98 -1.89
CA VAL A 56 5.98 8.69 -3.18
C VAL A 56 6.55 10.10 -2.98
N GLU A 57 6.08 10.83 -1.97
CA GLU A 57 6.57 12.19 -1.63
C GLU A 57 8.04 12.16 -1.17
N ALA A 58 8.47 11.07 -0.55
CA ALA A 58 9.89 10.83 -0.20
C ALA A 58 10.76 10.42 -1.41
N GLY A 59 10.19 10.36 -2.63
CA GLY A 59 10.94 10.03 -3.84
C GLY A 59 11.20 8.53 -4.05
N LEU A 60 10.52 7.66 -3.32
CA LEU A 60 10.72 6.20 -3.41
C LEU A 60 9.99 5.57 -4.62
N GLY A 61 9.20 6.36 -5.37
CA GLY A 61 8.41 5.86 -6.47
C GLY A 61 7.09 5.22 -6.00
N GLU A 62 6.32 4.74 -6.97
CA GLU A 62 5.00 4.17 -6.72
C GLU A 62 5.13 2.67 -6.42
N PRO A 63 4.72 2.19 -5.22
CA PRO A 63 4.66 0.75 -4.94
C PRO A 63 3.50 0.09 -5.68
N THR A 64 3.61 -1.21 -5.94
CA THR A 64 2.46 -2.01 -6.37
C THR A 64 1.53 -2.22 -5.19
N LEU A 65 0.23 -1.97 -5.39
CA LEU A 65 -0.80 -2.14 -4.37
C LEU A 65 -1.46 -3.50 -4.49
N GLN A 66 -1.87 -4.09 -3.37
CA GLN A 66 -2.63 -5.35 -3.29
C GLN A 66 -2.02 -6.45 -4.19
N HIS A 67 -0.70 -6.63 -4.08
CA HIS A 67 0.01 -7.58 -4.93
C HIS A 67 -0.17 -9.02 -4.46
N VAL A 68 -0.57 -9.88 -5.38
CA VAL A 68 -0.69 -11.33 -5.16
C VAL A 68 0.43 -12.04 -5.91
N PHE A 69 1.35 -12.69 -5.19
CA PHE A 69 2.49 -13.41 -5.79
C PHE A 69 2.10 -14.69 -6.52
N ASP A 70 0.96 -15.27 -6.16
CA ASP A 70 0.47 -16.53 -6.74
C ASP A 70 -1.03 -16.40 -7.03
N PRO A 71 -1.41 -15.74 -8.13
CA PRO A 71 -2.81 -15.49 -8.47
C PRO A 71 -3.61 -16.77 -8.80
N GLY A 72 -2.93 -17.88 -9.05
CA GLY A 72 -3.57 -19.19 -9.25
C GLY A 72 -4.00 -19.85 -7.94
N ARG A 73 -3.48 -19.42 -6.81
CA ARG A 73 -3.81 -19.94 -5.49
C ARG A 73 -4.94 -19.13 -4.86
N ARG A 74 -6.07 -19.78 -4.60
CA ARG A 74 -7.30 -19.14 -4.13
C ARG A 74 -7.16 -18.39 -2.78
N ASP A 75 -6.24 -18.83 -1.93
CA ASP A 75 -5.98 -18.31 -0.58
C ASP A 75 -4.61 -17.61 -0.48
N ALA A 76 -4.05 -17.19 -1.62
CA ALA A 76 -2.80 -16.44 -1.62
C ALA A 76 -3.00 -15.09 -0.90
N PRO A 77 -2.14 -14.76 0.06
CA PRO A 77 -2.23 -13.48 0.73
C PRO A 77 -1.87 -12.33 -0.20
N GLU A 78 -2.55 -11.21 -0.04
CA GLU A 78 -2.26 -9.95 -0.72
C GLU A 78 -1.28 -9.12 0.10
N ALA A 79 -0.28 -8.55 -0.58
CA ALA A 79 0.63 -7.57 -0.02
C ALA A 79 0.01 -6.18 -0.14
N ASP A 80 -0.17 -5.43 0.96
CA ASP A 80 -0.79 -4.10 0.92
C ASP A 80 -0.02 -3.16 -0.02
N LEU A 81 1.31 -3.08 0.15
CA LEU A 81 2.22 -2.39 -0.76
C LEU A 81 3.45 -3.27 -1.03
N TRP A 82 3.94 -3.25 -2.26
CA TRP A 82 5.12 -4.03 -2.65
C TRP A 82 6.08 -3.21 -3.51
N PHE A 83 7.35 -3.22 -3.13
CA PHE A 83 8.48 -2.70 -3.91
C PHE A 83 9.23 -3.88 -4.54
N GLU A 84 9.01 -4.07 -5.84
CA GLU A 84 9.63 -5.16 -6.60
C GLU A 84 11.16 -5.03 -6.65
N ASP A 85 11.66 -3.82 -6.86
CA ASP A 85 13.07 -3.49 -7.03
C ASP A 85 13.95 -3.89 -5.83
N CYS A 86 13.36 -3.96 -4.65
CA CYS A 86 14.06 -4.37 -3.44
C CYS A 86 13.41 -5.54 -2.70
N ARG A 87 12.44 -6.22 -3.33
CA ARG A 87 11.74 -7.38 -2.77
C ARG A 87 11.19 -7.12 -1.37
N LEU A 88 10.56 -5.96 -1.18
CA LEU A 88 10.04 -5.54 0.12
C LEU A 88 8.52 -5.42 0.09
N VAL A 89 7.86 -6.19 0.93
CA VAL A 89 6.43 -6.10 1.23
C VAL A 89 6.24 -5.21 2.45
N LEU A 90 5.33 -4.25 2.35
CA LEU A 90 4.85 -3.46 3.49
C LEU A 90 3.44 -3.91 3.81
N GLN A 91 3.19 -4.25 5.07
CA GLN A 91 1.89 -4.62 5.61
C GLN A 91 1.46 -3.60 6.65
N TYR A 92 0.28 -3.01 6.49
CA TYR A 92 -0.24 -2.07 7.46
C TYR A 92 -0.97 -2.81 8.59
N ASP A 93 -0.42 -2.72 9.77
CA ASP A 93 -0.99 -3.29 10.98
C ASP A 93 -1.84 -2.24 11.70
N GLY A 94 -3.17 -2.35 11.57
CA GLY A 94 -4.09 -1.54 12.36
C GLY A 94 -3.94 -1.77 13.86
N GLU A 95 -4.25 -0.76 14.67
CA GLU A 95 -4.32 -0.86 16.13
C GLU A 95 -5.54 -1.70 16.55
N VAL A 96 -5.42 -3.01 16.51
CA VAL A 96 -6.44 -3.92 17.05
C VAL A 96 -5.76 -4.84 18.05
N HIS A 97 -6.40 -5.07 19.18
CA HIS A 97 -6.02 -6.15 20.10
C HIS A 97 -6.00 -7.47 19.34
N ARG A 98 -4.80 -7.93 18.96
CA ARG A 98 -4.63 -9.12 18.14
C ARG A 98 -4.87 -10.36 18.99
N SER A 99 -5.81 -11.18 18.57
CA SER A 99 -5.97 -12.52 19.12
C SER A 99 -4.79 -13.41 18.74
N ALA A 100 -4.58 -14.51 19.48
CA ALA A 100 -3.57 -15.54 19.13
C ALA A 100 -3.77 -16.08 17.70
N GLU A 101 -5.01 -16.17 17.24
CA GLU A 101 -5.35 -16.60 15.88
C GLU A 101 -4.88 -15.59 14.82
N GLN A 102 -4.99 -14.30 15.13
CA GLN A 102 -4.51 -13.24 14.24
C GLN A 102 -2.98 -13.30 14.11
N HIS A 103 -2.26 -13.43 15.22
CA HIS A 103 -0.80 -13.60 15.20
C HIS A 103 -0.37 -14.83 14.38
N ALA A 104 -1.10 -15.96 14.51
CA ALA A 104 -0.80 -17.15 13.72
C ALA A 104 -1.04 -16.95 12.21
N ARG A 105 -2.04 -16.17 11.82
CA ARG A 105 -2.28 -15.82 10.41
C ARG A 105 -1.19 -14.90 9.86
N ASP A 106 -0.82 -13.87 10.63
CA ASP A 106 0.23 -12.93 10.25
C ASP A 106 1.57 -13.65 10.08
N ALA A 107 1.93 -14.55 11.02
CA ALA A 107 3.15 -15.35 10.90
C ALA A 107 3.16 -16.26 9.65
N ARG A 108 2.02 -16.89 9.31
CA ARG A 108 1.89 -17.69 8.08
C ARG A 108 2.03 -16.84 6.82
N ARG A 109 1.50 -15.63 6.84
CA ARG A 109 1.61 -14.67 5.74
C ARG A 109 3.06 -14.23 5.54
N ASP A 110 3.76 -13.91 6.63
CA ASP A 110 5.17 -13.53 6.58
C ASP A 110 6.04 -14.69 6.08
N GLN A 111 5.78 -15.91 6.53
CA GLN A 111 6.45 -17.10 6.03
C GLN A 111 6.21 -17.29 4.52
N TYR A 112 4.98 -17.10 4.06
CA TYR A 112 4.62 -17.18 2.64
C TYR A 112 5.43 -16.20 1.79
N TYR A 113 5.62 -14.97 2.26
CA TYR A 113 6.45 -13.98 1.57
C TYR A 113 7.93 -14.33 1.63
N ALA A 114 8.43 -14.77 2.77
CA ALA A 114 9.82 -15.18 2.93
C ALA A 114 10.22 -16.34 2.02
N GLU A 115 9.35 -17.36 1.86
CA GLU A 115 9.54 -18.47 0.93
C GLU A 115 9.66 -18.02 -0.55
N ARG A 116 9.21 -16.80 -0.87
CA ARG A 116 9.32 -16.16 -2.19
C ARG A 116 10.43 -15.13 -2.28
N GLY A 117 11.34 -15.13 -1.30
CA GLY A 117 12.46 -14.19 -1.24
C GLY A 117 12.05 -12.75 -0.96
N GLN A 118 10.84 -12.54 -0.41
CA GLN A 118 10.37 -11.23 -0.03
C GLN A 118 10.66 -10.96 1.46
N MET A 119 11.09 -9.76 1.76
CA MET A 119 11.16 -9.27 3.13
C MET A 119 9.84 -8.58 3.49
N THR A 120 9.32 -8.81 4.69
CA THR A 120 8.13 -8.13 5.19
C THR A 120 8.50 -7.06 6.20
N LEU A 121 7.90 -5.88 6.07
CA LEU A 121 7.95 -4.80 7.05
C LEU A 121 6.54 -4.43 7.49
N HIS A 122 6.28 -4.57 8.78
CA HIS A 122 5.02 -4.17 9.38
C HIS A 122 5.02 -2.67 9.70
N VAL A 123 3.98 -1.99 9.25
CA VAL A 123 3.74 -0.55 9.45
C VAL A 123 2.61 -0.38 10.44
N THR A 124 2.82 0.38 11.48
CA THR A 124 1.89 0.55 12.61
C THR A 124 1.38 1.99 12.74
N GLY A 125 0.41 2.21 13.60
CA GLY A 125 -0.07 3.55 13.95
C GLY A 125 1.03 4.49 14.47
N ARG A 126 2.08 3.95 15.10
CA ARG A 126 3.23 4.74 15.53
C ARG A 126 3.98 5.35 14.32
N ASP A 127 4.16 4.58 13.26
CA ASP A 127 4.82 5.06 12.04
C ASP A 127 4.04 6.21 11.40
N VAL A 128 2.71 6.18 11.48
CA VAL A 128 1.85 7.29 11.03
C VAL A 128 2.17 8.57 11.81
N GLY A 129 2.27 8.47 13.14
CA GLY A 129 2.60 9.61 14.02
C GLY A 129 4.00 10.18 13.78
N GLU A 130 4.93 9.36 13.34
CA GLU A 130 6.32 9.72 13.04
C GLU A 130 6.54 10.07 11.55
N GLY A 131 5.48 10.28 10.76
CA GLY A 131 5.55 10.65 9.35
C GLY A 131 6.21 9.58 8.47
N TYR A 132 6.13 8.31 8.89
CA TYR A 132 6.70 7.13 8.21
C TYR A 132 8.24 7.15 8.05
N ALA A 133 8.96 7.95 8.83
CA ALA A 133 10.42 8.09 8.71
C ALA A 133 11.15 6.74 8.77
N ARG A 134 10.79 5.86 9.73
CA ARG A 134 11.34 4.51 9.87
C ARG A 134 11.11 3.65 8.62
N VAL A 135 9.91 3.76 8.03
CA VAL A 135 9.54 2.97 6.85
C VAL A 135 10.31 3.44 5.63
N ILE A 136 10.42 4.76 5.42
CA ILE A 136 11.20 5.37 4.34
C ILE A 136 12.66 4.92 4.43
N GLU A 137 13.26 5.01 5.62
CA GLU A 137 14.63 4.57 5.86
C GLU A 137 14.83 3.07 5.58
N ALA A 138 13.85 2.23 5.97
CA ALA A 138 13.92 0.80 5.74
C ALA A 138 13.88 0.46 4.24
N VAL A 139 13.05 1.14 3.44
CA VAL A 139 13.02 0.96 1.98
C VAL A 139 14.36 1.35 1.36
N LEU A 140 14.92 2.50 1.74
CA LEU A 140 16.22 2.97 1.24
C LEU A 140 17.34 1.99 1.59
N ARG A 141 17.37 1.52 2.82
CA ARG A 141 18.36 0.52 3.30
C ARG A 141 18.24 -0.78 2.52
N ARG A 142 17.01 -1.26 2.30
CA ARG A 142 16.78 -2.51 1.57
C ARG A 142 17.23 -2.39 0.11
N ARG A 143 16.95 -1.28 -0.56
CA ARG A 143 17.47 -1.00 -1.91
C ARG A 143 18.99 -1.04 -1.97
N ALA A 144 19.66 -0.42 -0.99
CA ALA A 144 21.12 -0.45 -0.91
C ALA A 144 21.66 -1.87 -0.71
N GLN A 145 21.00 -2.70 0.09
CA GLN A 145 21.38 -4.10 0.29
C GLN A 145 21.30 -4.90 -1.02
N VAL A 146 20.15 -4.82 -1.71
CA VAL A 146 19.96 -5.54 -3.00
C VAL A 146 20.98 -5.08 -4.05
N SER A 147 21.22 -3.77 -4.14
CA SER A 147 22.22 -3.22 -5.09
C SER A 147 23.64 -3.69 -4.79
N ASN A 148 23.96 -4.00 -3.54
CA ASN A 148 25.26 -4.50 -3.11
C ASN A 148 25.38 -6.04 -3.17
N GLY A 149 24.39 -6.75 -3.71
CA GLY A 149 24.42 -8.21 -3.87
C GLY A 149 24.25 -9.02 -2.59
N TRP A 150 23.64 -8.46 -1.55
CA TRP A 150 23.44 -9.13 -0.25
C TRP A 150 22.31 -10.16 -0.25
N ASP A 151 21.67 -10.44 -1.39
CA ASP A 151 20.57 -11.41 -1.55
C ASP A 151 20.98 -12.63 -2.42
N ALA A 152 22.24 -13.00 -2.43
CA ALA A 152 22.74 -14.22 -3.09
C ALA A 152 22.79 -15.40 -2.09
#